data_ba5af3e7cf8d99684c7a906b68f922aa
#
_entry.id   ba5af3e7cf8d99684c7a906b68f922aa
#
_cell.length_a   1.000
_cell.length_b   1.000
_cell.length_c   1.000
_cell.angle_alpha   90.00
_cell.angle_beta   90.00
_cell.angle_gamma   90.00
#
_symmetry.space_group_name_H-M   'P 1'
#
loop_
_entity.id
_entity.type
_entity.pdbx_description
1 polymer ?
#
loop_
_entity_poly.entity_id
_entity_poly.type
_entity_poly.pdbx_seq_one_letter_code
_entity_poly.pdbx_strand_id
1 'polypeptide(L)'
;EYCGSQYNQEEKTSYNKFKTIKEGIRLNDDYYDLRILIESSTTNWITPEWGFPKGRRNYLENDLTCGIREFVEETGIKEKNIKIIKNVIPHDEIFMGSNYKSYKHKYYLAYIKNKEETNMNTFQKSEVSKMKWCLLSEILTLIRPYNLEKIEIIKNIDKILHKYSLIS
;
A
#
# COMPACT_ATOMS: atom_id res chain seq x y z
N GLU A 1 -1.81 5.80 -21.75
CA GLU A 1 -2.19 6.02 -20.34
C GLU A 1 -1.51 7.29 -19.88
N TYR A 2 -2.29 8.28 -19.46
CA TYR A 2 -1.79 9.59 -19.05
C TYR A 2 -1.34 9.48 -17.58
N CYS A 3 -0.10 9.11 -17.33
CA CYS A 3 0.55 9.43 -16.07
C CYS A 3 0.66 10.94 -15.95
N GLY A 4 0.09 11.53 -14.90
CA GLY A 4 0.14 12.98 -14.70
C GLY A 4 1.59 13.50 -14.70
N SER A 5 1.80 14.74 -15.10
CA SER A 5 3.12 15.36 -15.29
C SER A 5 4.07 15.24 -14.09
N GLN A 6 3.53 15.06 -12.88
CA GLN A 6 4.29 14.83 -11.65
C GLN A 6 5.06 13.48 -11.64
N TYR A 7 4.58 12.47 -12.37
CA TYR A 7 5.23 11.14 -12.42
C TYR A 7 6.32 11.05 -13.49
N ASN A 8 6.31 11.91 -14.50
CA ASN A 8 7.34 11.90 -15.56
C ASN A 8 8.74 12.16 -15.00
N GLN A 9 8.87 13.01 -13.98
CA GLN A 9 10.14 13.26 -13.31
C GLN A 9 10.59 12.07 -12.48
N GLU A 10 9.66 11.40 -11.77
CA GLU A 10 9.95 10.21 -10.98
C GLU A 10 10.34 9.02 -11.88
N GLU A 11 9.66 8.82 -12.98
CA GLU A 11 9.98 7.79 -13.97
C GLU A 11 11.41 7.95 -14.51
N LYS A 12 11.75 9.14 -14.98
CA LYS A 12 13.09 9.45 -15.49
C LYS A 12 14.16 9.24 -14.43
N THR A 13 13.89 9.68 -13.19
CA THR A 13 14.84 9.53 -12.07
C THR A 13 15.03 8.05 -11.72
N SER A 14 13.95 7.28 -11.66
CA SER A 14 13.98 5.85 -11.36
C SER A 14 14.68 5.05 -12.44
N TYR A 15 14.40 5.36 -13.71
CA TYR A 15 15.09 4.77 -14.86
C TYR A 15 16.59 5.00 -14.80
N ASN A 16 17.03 6.26 -14.57
CA ASN A 16 18.43 6.58 -14.49
C ASN A 16 19.14 5.86 -13.33
N LYS A 17 18.50 5.81 -12.14
CA LYS A 17 19.03 5.07 -10.98
C LYS A 17 19.18 3.58 -11.31
N PHE A 18 18.16 2.97 -11.89
CA PHE A 18 18.21 1.57 -12.28
C PHE A 18 19.31 1.29 -13.30
N LYS A 19 19.43 2.15 -14.33
CA LYS A 19 20.48 2.06 -15.33
C LYS A 19 21.87 2.14 -14.70
N THR A 20 22.10 3.11 -13.80
CA THR A 20 23.35 3.28 -13.08
C THR A 20 23.71 2.02 -12.29
N ILE A 21 22.78 1.44 -11.54
CA ILE A 21 23.01 0.20 -10.78
C ILE A 21 23.27 -0.98 -11.71
N LYS A 22 22.55 -1.06 -12.83
CA LYS A 22 22.73 -2.13 -13.82
C LYS A 22 24.12 -2.08 -14.51
N GLU A 23 24.62 -0.89 -14.79
CA GLU A 23 25.95 -0.63 -15.38
C GLU A 23 27.09 -0.73 -14.35
N GLY A 24 26.75 -0.58 -13.07
CA GLY A 24 27.69 -0.57 -11.95
C GLY A 24 28.17 0.84 -11.59
N ILE A 25 28.36 1.07 -10.31
CA ILE A 25 28.82 2.34 -9.74
C ILE A 25 29.86 2.09 -8.65
N ARG A 26 30.88 2.95 -8.58
CA ARG A 26 31.79 3.03 -7.43
C ARG A 26 31.34 4.14 -6.50
N LEU A 27 31.15 3.79 -5.22
CA LEU A 27 30.87 4.73 -4.15
C LEU A 27 32.00 4.56 -3.11
N ASN A 28 32.81 5.56 -2.95
CA ASN A 28 34.07 5.48 -2.19
C ASN A 28 34.95 4.36 -2.75
N ASP A 29 35.37 3.41 -1.92
CA ASP A 29 36.24 2.29 -2.31
C ASP A 29 35.41 1.04 -2.74
N ASP A 30 34.09 1.06 -2.58
CA ASP A 30 33.21 -0.06 -2.87
C ASP A 30 32.63 0.04 -4.28
N TYR A 31 32.47 -1.13 -4.94
CA TYR A 31 31.76 -1.27 -6.19
C TYR A 31 30.41 -1.92 -5.99
N TYR A 32 29.39 -1.35 -6.60
CA TYR A 32 28.01 -1.85 -6.55
C TYR A 32 27.46 -2.02 -7.95
N ASP A 33 26.88 -3.17 -8.23
CA ASP A 33 26.04 -3.43 -9.39
C ASP A 33 24.81 -4.24 -8.99
N LEU A 34 23.89 -4.43 -9.93
CA LEU A 34 22.66 -5.17 -9.68
C LEU A 34 22.93 -6.61 -9.24
N ARG A 35 23.98 -7.27 -9.79
CA ARG A 35 24.34 -8.64 -9.45
C ARG A 35 24.83 -8.74 -8.00
N ILE A 36 25.75 -7.86 -7.60
CA ILE A 36 26.26 -7.82 -6.21
C ILE A 36 25.12 -7.56 -5.23
N LEU A 37 24.20 -6.63 -5.54
CA LEU A 37 23.06 -6.34 -4.70
C LEU A 37 22.10 -7.54 -4.56
N ILE A 38 21.90 -8.32 -5.63
CA ILE A 38 21.07 -9.53 -5.58
C ILE A 38 21.79 -10.62 -4.76
N GLU A 39 23.07 -10.87 -5.00
CA GLU A 39 23.86 -11.88 -4.32
C GLU A 39 24.02 -11.59 -2.82
N SER A 40 24.14 -10.33 -2.44
CA SER A 40 24.25 -9.89 -1.04
C SER A 40 22.91 -9.81 -0.31
N SER A 41 21.80 -9.96 -1.02
CA SER A 41 20.46 -9.88 -0.41
C SER A 41 20.22 -11.05 0.54
N THR A 42 19.85 -10.74 1.77
CA THR A 42 19.49 -11.71 2.81
C THR A 42 17.98 -12.00 2.88
N THR A 43 17.19 -11.38 1.99
CA THR A 43 15.74 -11.57 2.00
C THR A 43 15.34 -12.95 1.45
N ASN A 44 14.44 -13.62 2.17
CA ASN A 44 13.88 -14.91 1.78
C ASN A 44 12.44 -14.81 1.28
N TRP A 45 11.95 -13.59 1.06
CA TRP A 45 10.57 -13.39 0.61
C TRP A 45 10.43 -13.71 -0.88
N ILE A 46 9.65 -14.76 -1.19
CA ILE A 46 9.40 -15.22 -2.57
C ILE A 46 8.18 -14.57 -3.22
N THR A 47 7.36 -13.86 -2.44
CA THR A 47 6.16 -13.17 -2.94
C THR A 47 6.22 -11.69 -2.61
N PRO A 48 5.60 -10.81 -3.42
CA PRO A 48 5.40 -9.41 -3.07
C PRO A 48 4.72 -9.24 -1.71
N GLU A 49 4.95 -8.11 -1.06
CA GLU A 49 4.32 -7.79 0.21
C GLU A 49 2.83 -7.50 0.02
N TRP A 50 2.02 -8.05 0.93
CA TRP A 50 0.60 -7.72 1.02
C TRP A 50 0.39 -6.40 1.74
N GLY A 51 -0.52 -5.58 1.22
CA GLY A 51 -0.92 -4.32 1.81
C GLY A 51 -2.40 -4.04 1.61
N PHE A 52 -2.87 -2.95 2.20
CA PHE A 52 -4.19 -2.39 1.92
C PHE A 52 -4.11 -1.43 0.73
N PRO A 53 -5.20 -1.23 -0.02
CA PRO A 53 -5.26 -0.20 -1.05
C PRO A 53 -4.86 1.16 -0.49
N LYS A 54 -3.93 1.85 -1.15
CA LYS A 54 -3.32 3.08 -0.67
C LYS A 54 -2.63 3.85 -1.80
N GLY A 55 -2.59 5.14 -1.68
CA GLY A 55 -1.79 5.98 -2.56
C GLY A 55 -1.54 7.37 -1.99
N ARG A 56 -0.93 8.20 -2.80
CA ARG A 56 -0.57 9.58 -2.45
C ARG A 56 -1.71 10.54 -2.81
N ARG A 57 -1.92 11.54 -1.94
CA ARG A 57 -2.85 12.62 -2.25
C ARG A 57 -2.41 13.39 -3.48
N ASN A 58 -3.38 13.72 -4.31
CA ASN A 58 -3.22 14.72 -5.33
C ASN A 58 -3.16 16.13 -4.70
N TYR A 59 -2.74 17.11 -5.50
CA TYR A 59 -2.73 18.51 -5.06
C TYR A 59 -4.14 18.94 -4.63
N LEU A 60 -4.26 19.52 -3.44
CA LEU A 60 -5.51 19.97 -2.79
C LEU A 60 -6.54 18.84 -2.48
N GLU A 61 -6.20 17.58 -2.66
CA GLU A 61 -7.07 16.45 -2.29
C GLU A 61 -7.05 16.25 -0.77
N ASN A 62 -8.22 15.98 -0.16
CA ASN A 62 -8.26 15.59 1.25
C ASN A 62 -7.98 14.08 1.45
N ASP A 63 -7.62 13.69 2.69
CA ASP A 63 -7.18 12.33 3.00
C ASP A 63 -8.25 11.27 2.68
N LEU A 64 -9.52 11.52 3.00
CA LEU A 64 -10.61 10.56 2.77
C LEU A 64 -10.90 10.39 1.28
N THR A 65 -10.94 11.48 0.53
CA THR A 65 -11.13 11.44 -0.92
C THR A 65 -10.02 10.66 -1.60
N CYS A 66 -8.76 10.89 -1.20
CA CYS A 66 -7.63 10.11 -1.65
C CYS A 66 -7.83 8.61 -1.35
N GLY A 67 -8.16 8.26 -0.12
CA GLY A 67 -8.38 6.86 0.26
C GLY A 67 -9.46 6.17 -0.56
N ILE A 68 -10.57 6.86 -0.85
CA ILE A 68 -11.66 6.33 -1.70
C ILE A 68 -11.19 6.18 -3.15
N ARG A 69 -10.53 7.20 -3.71
CA ARG A 69 -10.03 7.17 -5.09
C ARG A 69 -9.05 6.01 -5.29
N GLU A 70 -8.03 5.90 -4.44
CA GLU A 70 -7.03 4.84 -4.50
C GLU A 70 -7.65 3.46 -4.34
N PHE A 71 -8.61 3.31 -3.41
CA PHE A 71 -9.34 2.06 -3.26
C PHE A 71 -10.08 1.68 -4.55
N VAL A 72 -10.76 2.63 -5.19
CA VAL A 72 -11.50 2.39 -6.45
C VAL A 72 -10.53 2.07 -7.59
N GLU A 73 -9.44 2.80 -7.71
CA GLU A 73 -8.41 2.61 -8.75
C GLU A 73 -7.74 1.24 -8.61
N GLU A 74 -7.18 0.94 -7.43
CA GLU A 74 -6.45 -0.31 -7.21
C GLU A 74 -7.35 -1.56 -7.22
N THR A 75 -8.60 -1.47 -6.71
CA THR A 75 -9.48 -2.64 -6.58
C THR A 75 -10.48 -2.81 -7.73
N GLY A 76 -10.82 -1.73 -8.44
CA GLY A 76 -11.91 -1.70 -9.42
C GLY A 76 -13.31 -1.76 -8.79
N ILE A 77 -13.43 -1.76 -7.46
CA ILE A 77 -14.71 -1.73 -6.74
C ILE A 77 -15.28 -0.32 -6.79
N LYS A 78 -16.49 -0.18 -7.31
CA LYS A 78 -17.12 1.14 -7.51
C LYS A 78 -17.44 1.82 -6.17
N GLU A 79 -17.22 3.14 -6.09
CA GLU A 79 -17.47 3.95 -4.90
C GLU A 79 -18.89 3.79 -4.34
N LYS A 80 -19.92 3.67 -5.20
CA LYS A 80 -21.32 3.45 -4.78
C LYS A 80 -21.53 2.21 -3.89
N ASN A 81 -20.61 1.23 -3.97
CA ASN A 81 -20.64 0.00 -3.18
C ASN A 81 -19.90 0.13 -1.85
N ILE A 82 -19.21 1.26 -1.61
CA ILE A 82 -18.43 1.52 -0.40
C ILE A 82 -19.25 2.39 0.55
N LYS A 83 -19.24 2.06 1.82
CA LYS A 83 -19.76 2.91 2.91
C LYS A 83 -18.70 3.15 3.96
N ILE A 84 -18.31 4.39 4.14
CA ILE A 84 -17.34 4.79 5.17
C ILE A 84 -18.02 4.72 6.55
N ILE A 85 -17.33 4.15 7.52
CA ILE A 85 -17.74 4.10 8.91
C ILE A 85 -17.37 5.43 9.56
N LYS A 86 -18.37 6.17 10.04
CA LYS A 86 -18.21 7.56 10.49
C LYS A 86 -17.86 7.70 11.96
N ASN A 87 -18.23 6.72 12.78
CA ASN A 87 -18.01 6.77 14.22
C ASN A 87 -16.69 6.09 14.67
N VAL A 88 -15.79 5.85 13.73
CA VAL A 88 -14.43 5.35 14.01
C VAL A 88 -13.43 6.38 13.55
N ILE A 89 -12.54 6.78 14.44
CA ILE A 89 -11.43 7.68 14.11
C ILE A 89 -10.45 6.94 13.18
N PRO A 90 -9.98 7.57 12.10
CA PRO A 90 -8.98 6.97 11.23
C PRO A 90 -7.71 6.59 12.00
N HIS A 91 -7.11 5.48 11.64
CA HIS A 91 -5.86 5.01 12.25
C HIS A 91 -4.66 5.55 11.48
N ASP A 92 -3.66 6.04 12.19
CA ASP A 92 -2.40 6.53 11.62
C ASP A 92 -1.29 5.48 11.79
N GLU A 93 -0.63 5.11 10.69
CA GLU A 93 0.62 4.35 10.67
C GLU A 93 1.75 5.33 10.34
N ILE A 94 2.69 5.49 11.27
CA ILE A 94 3.83 6.40 11.09
C ILE A 94 5.11 5.56 11.12
N PHE A 95 5.92 5.66 10.08
CA PHE A 95 7.16 4.90 9.98
C PHE A 95 8.24 5.69 9.22
N MET A 96 9.50 5.28 9.42
CA MET A 96 10.64 5.78 8.70
C MET A 96 10.92 4.86 7.49
N GLY A 97 10.92 5.43 6.29
CA GLY A 97 11.32 4.70 5.09
C GLY A 97 12.83 4.49 5.00
N SER A 98 13.26 3.56 4.15
CA SER A 98 14.68 3.30 3.87
C SER A 98 15.44 4.51 3.29
N ASN A 99 14.72 5.49 2.80
CA ASN A 99 15.23 6.78 2.30
C ASN A 99 15.32 7.86 3.40
N TYR A 100 15.21 7.47 4.68
CA TYR A 100 15.23 8.36 5.85
C TYR A 100 14.13 9.44 5.86
N LYS A 101 13.03 9.21 5.13
CA LYS A 101 11.86 10.08 5.18
C LYS A 101 10.79 9.47 6.08
N SER A 102 10.14 10.31 6.89
CA SER A 102 8.97 9.90 7.65
C SER A 102 7.75 9.82 6.74
N TYR A 103 7.00 8.75 6.87
CA TYR A 103 5.76 8.49 6.16
C TYR A 103 4.62 8.36 7.15
N LYS A 104 3.44 8.81 6.72
CA LYS A 104 2.20 8.66 7.46
C LYS A 104 1.14 8.09 6.52
N HIS A 105 0.67 6.89 6.83
CA HIS A 105 -0.53 6.33 6.21
C HIS A 105 -1.72 6.53 7.14
N LYS A 106 -2.85 6.93 6.58
CA LYS A 106 -4.09 7.10 7.31
C LYS A 106 -5.13 6.10 6.80
N TYR A 107 -5.60 5.22 7.69
CA TYR A 107 -6.54 4.15 7.37
C TYR A 107 -7.95 4.53 7.79
N TYR A 108 -8.88 4.44 6.85
CA TYR A 108 -10.31 4.61 7.06
C TYR A 108 -10.99 3.25 7.04
N LEU A 109 -11.98 3.05 7.91
CA LEU A 109 -12.81 1.87 7.87
C LEU A 109 -14.00 2.07 6.95
N ALA A 110 -14.26 1.06 6.13
CA ALA A 110 -15.40 1.01 5.25
C ALA A 110 -15.95 -0.41 5.17
N TYR A 111 -17.21 -0.55 4.83
CA TYR A 111 -17.77 -1.83 4.45
C TYR A 111 -18.31 -1.80 3.01
N ILE A 112 -18.34 -2.98 2.39
CA ILE A 112 -18.90 -3.17 1.06
C ILE A 112 -20.35 -3.60 1.21
N LYS A 113 -21.28 -2.87 0.57
CA LYS A 113 -22.73 -3.14 0.64
C LYS A 113 -23.10 -4.51 0.07
N ASN A 114 -22.59 -4.82 -1.11
CA ASN A 114 -22.91 -6.04 -1.86
C ASN A 114 -21.61 -6.76 -2.23
N LYS A 115 -21.11 -7.60 -1.33
CA LYS A 115 -19.88 -8.36 -1.55
C LYS A 115 -19.98 -9.29 -2.77
N GLU A 116 -21.17 -9.85 -3.02
CA GLU A 116 -21.43 -10.76 -4.13
C GLU A 116 -21.33 -10.07 -5.50
N GLU A 117 -21.55 -8.76 -5.57
CA GLU A 117 -21.38 -7.95 -6.79
C GLU A 117 -19.94 -7.50 -7.02
N THR A 118 -19.02 -7.79 -6.11
CA THR A 118 -17.62 -7.39 -6.25
C THR A 118 -16.83 -8.43 -7.03
N ASN A 119 -16.45 -8.07 -8.25
CA ASN A 119 -15.57 -8.92 -9.03
C ASN A 119 -14.12 -8.74 -8.59
N MET A 120 -13.52 -9.78 -8.01
CA MET A 120 -12.15 -9.76 -7.50
C MET A 120 -11.07 -9.75 -8.60
N ASN A 121 -11.46 -9.72 -9.87
CA ASN A 121 -10.53 -9.66 -11.01
C ASN A 121 -10.51 -8.28 -11.69
N THR A 122 -11.17 -7.26 -11.12
CA THR A 122 -11.25 -5.90 -11.69
C THR A 122 -10.14 -4.98 -11.24
N PHE A 123 -9.21 -5.46 -10.43
CA PHE A 123 -8.10 -4.67 -9.91
C PHE A 123 -7.13 -4.18 -11.03
N GLN A 124 -6.46 -3.07 -10.78
CA GLN A 124 -5.52 -2.45 -11.70
C GLN A 124 -4.24 -3.31 -11.83
N LYS A 125 -4.16 -4.08 -12.90
CA LYS A 125 -3.07 -5.05 -13.12
C LYS A 125 -1.67 -4.44 -13.29
N SER A 126 -1.57 -3.14 -13.56
CA SER A 126 -0.28 -2.44 -13.65
C SER A 126 0.38 -2.20 -12.28
N GLU A 127 -0.41 -2.14 -11.21
CA GLU A 127 0.06 -1.84 -9.85
C GLU A 127 -0.24 -2.96 -8.85
N VAL A 128 -1.32 -3.70 -9.07
CA VAL A 128 -1.79 -4.76 -8.18
C VAL A 128 -1.64 -6.11 -8.87
N SER A 129 -0.87 -7.01 -8.28
CA SER A 129 -0.67 -8.36 -8.80
C SER A 129 -1.78 -9.33 -8.38
N LYS A 130 -2.36 -9.11 -7.19
CA LYS A 130 -3.40 -9.99 -6.64
C LYS A 130 -4.23 -9.25 -5.59
N MET A 131 -5.51 -9.58 -5.51
CA MET A 131 -6.45 -9.08 -4.51
C MET A 131 -7.21 -10.24 -3.89
N LYS A 132 -7.50 -10.19 -2.59
CA LYS A 132 -8.34 -11.17 -1.89
C LYS A 132 -8.99 -10.60 -0.64
N TRP A 133 -10.12 -11.19 -0.25
CA TRP A 133 -10.69 -11.02 1.07
C TRP A 133 -10.06 -12.01 2.04
N CYS A 134 -9.74 -11.54 3.25
CA CYS A 134 -9.06 -12.33 4.27
C CYS A 134 -9.77 -12.23 5.61
N LEU A 135 -9.71 -13.30 6.39
CA LEU A 135 -10.01 -13.25 7.82
C LEU A 135 -8.85 -12.59 8.58
N LEU A 136 -9.13 -12.08 9.77
CA LEU A 136 -8.10 -11.45 10.61
C LEU A 136 -6.88 -12.37 10.83
N SER A 137 -7.11 -13.64 11.18
CA SER A 137 -6.04 -14.61 11.38
C SER A 137 -5.15 -14.78 10.16
N GLU A 138 -5.74 -14.74 8.97
CA GLU A 138 -5.02 -14.82 7.70
C GLU A 138 -4.22 -13.53 7.41
N ILE A 139 -4.82 -12.36 7.66
CA ILE A 139 -4.14 -11.07 7.47
C ILE A 139 -2.86 -11.01 8.31
N LEU A 140 -2.92 -11.46 9.58
CA LEU A 140 -1.76 -11.44 10.47
C LEU A 140 -0.61 -12.35 10.00
N THR A 141 -0.89 -13.38 9.18
CA THR A 141 0.15 -14.22 8.57
C THR A 141 0.71 -13.63 7.28
N LEU A 142 -0.05 -12.76 6.60
CA LEU A 142 0.34 -12.14 5.33
C LEU A 142 1.19 -10.88 5.50
N ILE A 143 0.95 -10.14 6.59
CA ILE A 143 1.74 -8.95 6.91
C ILE A 143 3.13 -9.37 7.36
N ARG A 144 4.14 -8.66 6.87
CA ARG A 144 5.53 -8.90 7.24
C ARG A 144 5.72 -8.66 8.75
N PRO A 145 6.44 -9.53 9.47
CA PRO A 145 6.60 -9.43 10.93
C PRO A 145 7.23 -8.14 11.41
N TYR A 146 7.98 -7.46 10.57
CA TYR A 146 8.61 -6.17 10.90
C TYR A 146 7.65 -4.97 10.83
N ASN A 147 6.45 -5.12 10.25
CA ASN A 147 5.42 -4.06 10.18
C ASN A 147 4.57 -4.04 11.46
N LEU A 148 5.19 -3.77 12.59
CA LEU A 148 4.56 -3.83 13.92
C LEU A 148 3.39 -2.86 14.04
N GLU A 149 3.52 -1.64 13.50
CA GLU A 149 2.48 -0.61 13.52
C GLU A 149 1.23 -1.07 12.76
N LYS A 150 1.41 -1.67 11.60
CA LYS A 150 0.30 -2.21 10.80
C LYS A 150 -0.41 -3.37 11.51
N ILE A 151 0.36 -4.26 12.13
CA ILE A 151 -0.19 -5.38 12.93
C ILE A 151 -1.02 -4.84 14.10
N GLU A 152 -0.54 -3.81 14.80
CA GLU A 152 -1.26 -3.19 15.90
C GLU A 152 -2.57 -2.52 15.45
N ILE A 153 -2.53 -1.77 14.35
CA ILE A 153 -3.72 -1.15 13.75
C ILE A 153 -4.78 -2.22 13.47
N ILE A 154 -4.41 -3.34 12.84
CA ILE A 154 -5.36 -4.40 12.50
C ILE A 154 -5.98 -5.02 13.74
N LYS A 155 -5.19 -5.31 14.78
CA LYS A 155 -5.70 -5.82 16.05
C LYS A 155 -6.65 -4.82 16.74
N ASN A 156 -6.36 -3.53 16.64
CA ASN A 156 -7.23 -2.50 17.20
C ASN A 156 -8.54 -2.36 16.41
N ILE A 157 -8.48 -2.44 15.10
CA ILE A 157 -9.68 -2.48 14.24
C ILE A 157 -10.55 -3.69 14.60
N ASP A 158 -9.98 -4.87 14.76
CA ASP A 158 -10.70 -6.08 15.15
C ASP A 158 -11.45 -5.89 16.48
N LYS A 159 -10.77 -5.34 17.50
CA LYS A 159 -11.42 -5.01 18.79
C LYS A 159 -12.59 -4.04 18.62
N ILE A 160 -12.45 -3.04 17.75
CA ILE A 160 -13.50 -2.07 17.46
C ILE A 160 -14.70 -2.76 16.82
N LEU A 161 -14.46 -3.61 15.83
CA LEU A 161 -15.50 -4.34 15.11
C LEU A 161 -16.32 -5.27 16.04
N HIS A 162 -15.69 -5.84 17.06
CA HIS A 162 -16.38 -6.71 18.02
C HIS A 162 -17.05 -5.96 19.17
N LYS A 163 -16.58 -4.77 19.52
CA LYS A 163 -17.03 -4.04 20.72
C LYS A 163 -18.09 -3.00 20.45
N TYR A 164 -18.11 -2.40 19.27
CA TYR A 164 -18.95 -1.24 18.96
C TYR A 164 -19.90 -1.47 17.78
N SER A 165 -21.09 -0.86 17.86
CA SER A 165 -21.98 -0.74 16.71
C SER A 165 -21.41 0.29 15.72
N LEU A 166 -21.30 -0.07 14.46
CA LEU A 166 -20.70 0.77 13.43
C LEU A 166 -21.78 1.61 12.72
N ILE A 167 -21.50 2.88 12.48
CA ILE A 167 -22.40 3.85 11.82
C ILE A 167 -21.74 4.32 10.51
N SER A 168 -22.50 4.23 9.42
CA SER A 168 -22.04 4.62 8.07
C SER A 168 -22.85 5.78 7.48
#